data_10bf3dc9551289c5ea1a95cc5b8f9198
#
_entry.id   10bf3dc9551289c5ea1a95cc5b8f9198
#
_cell.length_a   1.000
_cell.length_b   1.000
_cell.length_c   1.000
_cell.angle_alpha   90.00
_cell.angle_beta   90.00
_cell.angle_gamma   90.00
#
_symmetry.space_group_name_H-M   'P 1'
#
loop_
_entity.id
_entity.type
_entity.pdbx_description
1 polymer ?
#
loop_
_entity_poly.entity_id
_entity_poly.type
_entity_poly.pdbx_seq_one_letter_code
_entity_poly.pdbx_strand_id
1 'polypeptide(L)'
;MLAKDVMNPNVITVREDTPVKEIARIMLEKDISGLPVVDRNENVVGVVSELDLMRKQIAPDAPCIWTTLWEKNNDGMQKYVDDLRKYMGKTAEEVMTAPALTVDVMDSLEKIGHLMFNKQIKRVFVTKDGRLAGVVSRSAFLKLLLEEDRNP
;
A
#
# COMPACT_ATOMS: atom_id res chain seq x y z
N MET A 1 -18.99 5.35 13.51
CA MET A 1 -17.91 4.37 13.63
C MET A 1 -16.66 4.93 12.99
N LEU A 2 -15.56 4.87 13.68
CA LEU A 2 -14.27 5.45 13.30
C LEU A 2 -13.27 4.35 12.96
N ALA A 3 -12.15 4.71 12.29
CA ALA A 3 -11.09 3.76 11.95
C ALA A 3 -10.63 2.93 13.15
N LYS A 4 -10.40 3.57 14.29
CA LYS A 4 -9.96 2.92 15.54
C LYS A 4 -10.91 1.83 16.05
N ASP A 5 -12.20 1.91 15.71
CA ASP A 5 -13.21 0.96 16.21
C ASP A 5 -13.21 -0.36 15.42
N VAL A 6 -12.67 -0.33 14.19
CA VAL A 6 -12.73 -1.47 13.25
C VAL A 6 -11.37 -1.92 12.73
N MET A 7 -10.32 -1.14 12.95
CA MET A 7 -8.96 -1.49 12.50
C MET A 7 -8.43 -2.73 13.21
N ASN A 8 -7.59 -3.48 12.50
CA ASN A 8 -6.74 -4.49 13.11
C ASN A 8 -5.43 -3.82 13.53
N PRO A 9 -5.10 -3.79 14.84
CA PRO A 9 -3.86 -3.18 15.31
C PRO A 9 -2.62 -4.07 15.07
N ASN A 10 -2.80 -5.36 14.78
CA ASN A 10 -1.71 -6.29 14.54
C ASN A 10 -1.27 -6.21 13.08
N VAL A 11 -0.39 -5.28 12.76
CA VAL A 11 0.13 -5.05 11.42
C VAL A 11 1.60 -5.45 11.35
N ILE A 12 1.92 -6.30 10.37
CA ILE A 12 3.30 -6.65 10.06
C ILE A 12 3.91 -5.50 9.25
N THR A 13 5.06 -5.02 9.69
CA THR A 13 5.79 -3.93 9.06
C THR A 13 7.17 -4.38 8.59
N VAL A 14 7.75 -3.64 7.68
CA VAL A 14 9.17 -3.75 7.30
C VAL A 14 9.81 -2.38 7.39
N ARG A 15 11.14 -2.38 7.46
CA ARG A 15 11.95 -1.17 7.43
C ARG A 15 12.33 -0.82 6.00
N GLU A 16 12.81 0.40 5.80
CA GLU A 16 13.25 0.90 4.49
C GLU A 16 14.37 0.06 3.88
N ASP A 17 15.26 -0.46 4.70
CA ASP A 17 16.40 -1.30 4.30
C ASP A 17 16.11 -2.81 4.22
N THR A 18 14.88 -3.24 4.51
CA THR A 18 14.51 -4.65 4.44
C THR A 18 14.68 -5.19 3.02
N PRO A 19 15.42 -6.30 2.82
CA PRO A 19 15.61 -6.87 1.50
C PRO A 19 14.29 -7.36 0.88
N VAL A 20 14.15 -7.18 -0.43
CA VAL A 20 12.96 -7.61 -1.19
C VAL A 20 12.64 -9.08 -1.01
N LYS A 21 13.66 -9.95 -0.94
CA LYS A 21 13.46 -11.39 -0.72
C LYS A 21 12.82 -11.70 0.62
N GLU A 22 13.17 -10.96 1.66
CA GLU A 22 12.58 -11.10 3.00
C GLU A 22 11.12 -10.64 2.99
N ILE A 23 10.82 -9.53 2.31
CA ILE A 23 9.45 -9.05 2.14
C ILE A 23 8.59 -10.11 1.44
N ALA A 24 9.08 -10.69 0.36
CA ALA A 24 8.39 -11.76 -0.37
C ALA A 24 8.12 -12.98 0.53
N ARG A 25 9.09 -13.36 1.35
CA ARG A 25 8.95 -14.47 2.32
C ARG A 25 7.85 -14.17 3.34
N ILE A 26 7.85 -12.98 3.92
CA ILE A 26 6.82 -12.55 4.89
C ILE A 26 5.43 -12.58 4.25
N MET A 27 5.28 -12.06 3.03
CA MET A 27 4.01 -12.06 2.32
C MET A 27 3.48 -13.47 2.10
N LEU A 28 4.33 -14.41 1.72
CA LEU A 28 3.94 -15.80 1.49
C LEU A 28 3.64 -16.54 2.80
N GLU A 29 4.48 -16.40 3.82
CA GLU A 29 4.30 -17.09 5.10
C GLU A 29 3.07 -16.58 5.87
N LYS A 30 2.76 -15.30 5.77
CA LYS A 30 1.65 -14.66 6.48
C LYS A 30 0.38 -14.51 5.63
N ASP A 31 0.43 -14.92 4.37
CA ASP A 31 -0.69 -14.80 3.42
C ASP A 31 -1.22 -13.36 3.35
N ILE A 32 -0.32 -12.43 3.16
CA ILE A 32 -0.62 -10.99 3.02
C ILE A 32 -0.17 -10.46 1.67
N SER A 33 -0.93 -9.55 1.08
CA SER A 33 -0.71 -9.01 -0.26
C SER A 33 -0.06 -7.62 -0.28
N GLY A 34 0.22 -7.08 0.87
CA GLY A 34 0.88 -5.78 1.02
C GLY A 34 1.15 -5.48 2.48
N LEU A 35 2.20 -4.70 2.71
CA LEU A 35 2.61 -4.30 4.04
C LEU A 35 3.22 -2.89 4.04
N PRO A 36 3.11 -2.18 5.16
CA PRO A 36 3.66 -0.84 5.28
C PRO A 36 5.16 -0.89 5.54
N VAL A 37 5.84 0.09 4.98
CA VAL A 37 7.24 0.40 5.26
C VAL A 37 7.27 1.54 6.28
N VAL A 38 8.00 1.35 7.35
CA VAL A 38 8.13 2.34 8.42
C VAL A 38 9.58 2.79 8.57
N ASP A 39 9.75 4.05 8.97
CA ASP A 39 11.04 4.61 9.32
C ASP A 39 11.43 4.27 10.77
N ARG A 40 12.55 4.83 11.25
CA ARG A 40 13.04 4.62 12.62
C ARG A 40 12.10 5.13 13.71
N ASN A 41 11.23 6.08 13.38
CA ASN A 41 10.25 6.66 14.28
C ASN A 41 8.86 6.00 14.19
N GLU A 42 8.75 4.86 13.49
CA GLU A 42 7.50 4.15 13.24
C GLU A 42 6.50 4.93 12.35
N ASN A 43 6.96 5.96 11.62
CA ASN A 43 6.16 6.65 10.63
C ASN A 43 6.01 5.79 9.38
N VAL A 44 4.80 5.74 8.81
CA VAL A 44 4.56 5.03 7.55
C VAL A 44 5.09 5.88 6.39
N VAL A 45 6.13 5.40 5.73
CA VAL A 45 6.79 6.10 4.63
C VAL A 45 6.40 5.56 3.26
N GLY A 46 5.91 4.35 3.17
CA GLY A 46 5.49 3.72 1.93
C GLY A 46 4.75 2.42 2.17
N VAL A 47 4.35 1.79 1.07
CA VAL A 47 3.69 0.47 1.06
C VAL A 47 4.33 -0.39 -0.01
N VAL A 48 4.64 -1.64 0.31
CA VAL A 48 5.03 -2.66 -0.67
C VAL A 48 3.88 -3.62 -0.87
N SER A 49 3.47 -3.79 -2.12
CA SER A 49 2.42 -4.74 -2.53
C SER A 49 2.99 -5.89 -3.36
N GLU A 50 2.18 -6.93 -3.56
CA GLU A 50 2.52 -8.02 -4.49
C GLU A 50 2.87 -7.49 -5.89
N LEU A 51 2.14 -6.48 -6.38
CA LEU A 51 2.38 -5.88 -7.69
C LEU A 51 3.77 -5.22 -7.76
N ASP A 52 4.21 -4.56 -6.69
CA ASP A 52 5.55 -3.97 -6.63
C ASP A 52 6.64 -5.04 -6.75
N LEU A 53 6.45 -6.20 -6.10
CA LEU A 53 7.39 -7.31 -6.16
C LEU A 53 7.33 -8.08 -7.49
N MET A 54 6.14 -8.19 -8.09
CA MET A 54 5.99 -8.78 -9.42
C MET A 54 6.78 -8.01 -10.49
N ARG A 55 6.92 -6.70 -10.34
CA ARG A 55 7.74 -5.86 -11.23
C ARG A 55 9.19 -6.32 -11.30
N LYS A 56 9.70 -6.98 -10.29
CA LYS A 56 11.06 -7.53 -10.31
C LYS A 56 11.26 -8.66 -11.32
N GLN A 57 10.18 -9.29 -11.77
CA GLN A 57 10.21 -10.38 -12.76
C GLN A 57 9.83 -9.90 -14.17
N ILE A 58 9.40 -8.65 -14.31
CA ILE A 58 8.89 -8.11 -15.55
C ILE A 58 9.67 -6.84 -15.89
N ALA A 59 10.62 -6.97 -16.82
CA ALA A 59 11.36 -5.81 -17.29
C ALA A 59 10.40 -4.79 -17.93
N PRO A 60 10.49 -3.50 -17.58
CA PRO A 60 9.63 -2.49 -18.17
C PRO A 60 10.04 -2.23 -19.63
N ASP A 61 9.03 -2.06 -20.48
CA ASP A 61 9.26 -1.64 -21.86
C ASP A 61 9.59 -0.14 -21.91
N ALA A 62 10.70 0.20 -22.56
CA ALA A 62 11.06 1.60 -22.79
C ALA A 62 10.00 2.29 -23.65
N PRO A 63 9.55 3.51 -23.27
CA PRO A 63 8.61 4.25 -24.10
C PRO A 63 9.21 4.59 -25.46
N CYS A 64 8.36 4.59 -26.49
CA CYS A 64 8.78 5.04 -27.81
C CYS A 64 9.21 6.51 -27.75
N ILE A 65 10.41 6.82 -28.27
CA ILE A 65 10.96 8.18 -28.24
C ILE A 65 10.03 9.19 -28.92
N TRP A 66 9.33 8.77 -29.97
CA TRP A 66 8.38 9.61 -30.69
C TRP A 66 7.15 9.98 -29.87
N THR A 67 6.56 9.03 -29.13
CA THR A 67 5.45 9.30 -28.22
C THR A 67 5.90 10.21 -27.07
N THR A 68 7.09 10.02 -26.56
CA THR A 68 7.67 10.85 -25.47
C THR A 68 7.88 12.30 -25.90
N LEU A 69 8.30 12.53 -27.16
CA LEU A 69 8.50 13.88 -27.70
C LEU A 69 7.18 14.63 -27.98
N TRP A 70 6.09 13.91 -28.27
CA TRP A 70 4.79 14.49 -28.57
C TRP A 70 3.86 14.59 -27.36
N GLU A 71 4.09 13.84 -26.30
CA GLU A 71 3.33 13.93 -25.05
C GLU A 71 3.69 15.21 -24.29
N LYS A 72 2.71 16.06 -24.06
CA LYS A 72 2.87 17.30 -23.27
C LYS A 72 3.20 17.06 -21.80
N ASN A 73 2.91 15.84 -21.32
CA ASN A 73 3.07 15.42 -19.92
C ASN A 73 4.00 14.21 -19.91
N ASN A 74 5.18 14.22 -19.60
CA ASN A 74 6.15 13.11 -19.53
C ASN A 74 5.68 11.85 -18.70
N ASP A 75 4.37 11.58 -18.66
CA ASP A 75 3.77 10.52 -17.85
C ASP A 75 4.28 9.13 -18.24
N GLY A 76 4.46 8.88 -19.55
CA GLY A 76 5.02 7.62 -20.02
C GLY A 76 6.47 7.39 -19.59
N MET A 77 7.28 8.45 -19.61
CA MET A 77 8.68 8.38 -19.16
C MET A 77 8.75 8.23 -17.63
N GLN A 78 7.93 8.96 -16.88
CA GLN A 78 7.90 8.88 -15.43
C GLN A 78 7.48 7.48 -14.99
N LYS A 79 6.46 6.91 -15.62
CA LYS A 79 6.04 5.54 -15.36
C LYS A 79 7.16 4.53 -15.64
N TYR A 80 7.86 4.69 -16.76
CA TYR A 80 8.99 3.83 -17.10
C TYR A 80 10.10 3.89 -16.05
N VAL A 81 10.47 5.10 -15.61
CA VAL A 81 11.48 5.30 -14.57
C VAL A 81 11.07 4.66 -13.26
N ASP A 82 9.79 4.81 -12.84
CA ASP A 82 9.26 4.21 -11.62
C ASP A 82 9.25 2.67 -11.70
N ASP A 83 8.82 2.12 -12.83
CA ASP A 83 8.82 0.67 -13.06
C ASP A 83 10.26 0.11 -13.12
N LEU A 84 11.20 0.84 -13.72
CA LEU A 84 12.61 0.46 -13.77
C LEU A 84 13.23 0.46 -12.37
N ARG A 85 12.92 1.46 -11.54
CA ARG A 85 13.36 1.53 -10.15
C ARG A 85 12.90 0.30 -9.37
N LYS A 86 11.63 -0.09 -9.51
CA LYS A 86 11.07 -1.29 -8.85
C LYS A 86 11.68 -2.58 -9.40
N TYR A 87 11.92 -2.65 -10.69
CA TYR A 87 12.57 -3.79 -11.34
C TYR A 87 13.99 -4.03 -10.82
N MET A 88 14.76 -2.97 -10.65
CA MET A 88 16.15 -3.02 -10.20
C MET A 88 16.33 -2.99 -8.69
N GLY A 89 15.34 -2.51 -7.93
CA GLY A 89 15.44 -2.30 -6.49
C GLY A 89 15.67 -3.59 -5.70
N LYS A 90 16.41 -3.47 -4.59
CA LYS A 90 16.80 -4.58 -3.72
C LYS A 90 16.23 -4.48 -2.31
N THR A 91 15.77 -3.28 -1.93
CA THR A 91 15.25 -2.96 -0.59
C THR A 91 13.82 -2.43 -0.66
N ALA A 92 13.13 -2.43 0.48
CA ALA A 92 11.78 -1.90 0.61
C ALA A 92 11.68 -0.46 0.07
N GLU A 93 12.60 0.42 0.46
CA GLU A 93 12.62 1.81 0.02
C GLU A 93 12.68 1.96 -1.51
N GLU A 94 13.44 1.11 -2.17
CA GLU A 94 13.62 1.16 -3.62
C GLU A 94 12.40 0.65 -4.40
N VAL A 95 11.63 -0.28 -3.84
CA VAL A 95 10.47 -0.90 -4.53
C VAL A 95 9.12 -0.41 -4.05
N MET A 96 9.04 0.25 -2.89
CA MET A 96 7.80 0.72 -2.31
C MET A 96 7.10 1.77 -3.18
N THR A 97 5.80 1.86 -3.01
CA THR A 97 5.00 3.00 -3.48
C THR A 97 4.97 4.04 -2.36
N ALA A 98 5.40 5.25 -2.65
CA ALA A 98 5.46 6.37 -1.70
C ALA A 98 4.94 7.66 -2.36
N PRO A 99 4.32 8.57 -1.59
CA PRO A 99 3.96 8.40 -0.19
C PRO A 99 2.89 7.35 0.01
N ALA A 100 2.83 6.76 1.22
CA ALA A 100 1.78 5.82 1.58
C ALA A 100 0.43 6.52 1.70
N LEU A 101 -0.62 5.91 1.16
CA LEU A 101 -1.98 6.35 1.39
C LEU A 101 -2.43 5.85 2.78
N THR A 102 -2.64 6.77 3.69
CA THR A 102 -3.06 6.47 5.07
C THR A 102 -4.30 7.26 5.46
N VAL A 103 -4.96 6.81 6.50
CA VAL A 103 -6.09 7.49 7.15
C VAL A 103 -5.79 7.68 8.64
N ASP A 104 -6.44 8.64 9.26
CA ASP A 104 -6.29 8.88 10.69
C ASP A 104 -7.19 7.94 11.51
N VAL A 105 -6.80 7.65 12.75
CA VAL A 105 -7.60 6.82 13.69
C VAL A 105 -8.99 7.40 13.93
N MET A 106 -9.18 8.70 13.75
CA MET A 106 -10.45 9.42 13.91
C MET A 106 -11.24 9.58 12.61
N ASP A 107 -10.72 9.11 11.48
CA ASP A 107 -11.48 9.13 10.22
C ASP A 107 -12.68 8.20 10.28
N SER A 108 -13.81 8.63 9.70
CA SER A 108 -15.02 7.83 9.67
C SER A 108 -14.89 6.63 8.73
N LEU A 109 -15.57 5.54 9.08
CA LEU A 109 -15.59 4.34 8.24
C LEU A 109 -16.17 4.63 6.85
N GLU A 110 -17.14 5.54 6.75
CA GLU A 110 -17.71 5.98 5.48
C GLU A 110 -16.65 6.64 4.58
N LYS A 111 -15.84 7.55 5.14
CA LYS A 111 -14.73 8.19 4.43
C LYS A 111 -13.71 7.15 3.93
N ILE A 112 -13.39 6.18 4.78
CA ILE A 112 -12.48 5.09 4.44
C ILE A 112 -13.06 4.23 3.32
N GLY A 113 -14.35 3.91 3.39
CA GLY A 113 -15.05 3.15 2.36
C GLY A 113 -15.00 3.85 1.00
N HIS A 114 -15.31 5.14 0.95
CA HIS A 114 -15.21 5.94 -0.28
C HIS A 114 -13.78 5.96 -0.83
N LEU A 115 -12.78 6.13 0.03
CA LEU A 115 -11.38 6.12 -0.37
C LEU A 115 -10.98 4.77 -0.99
N MET A 116 -11.31 3.68 -0.32
CA MET A 116 -11.00 2.32 -0.79
C MET A 116 -11.72 2.00 -2.11
N PHE A 117 -12.96 2.43 -2.26
CA PHE A 117 -13.75 2.23 -3.47
C PHE A 117 -13.16 3.03 -4.64
N ASN A 118 -12.93 4.34 -4.44
CA ASN A 118 -12.44 5.22 -5.50
C ASN A 118 -11.02 4.88 -5.96
N LYS A 119 -10.17 4.43 -5.04
CA LYS A 119 -8.80 4.02 -5.33
C LYS A 119 -8.67 2.54 -5.68
N GLN A 120 -9.76 1.77 -5.60
CA GLN A 120 -9.79 0.31 -5.85
C GLN A 120 -8.76 -0.47 -5.02
N ILE A 121 -8.52 -0.03 -3.80
CA ILE A 121 -7.57 -0.67 -2.88
C ILE A 121 -8.26 -1.64 -1.94
N LYS A 122 -7.54 -2.68 -1.52
CA LYS A 122 -8.07 -3.74 -0.65
C LYS A 122 -7.93 -3.43 0.82
N ARG A 123 -7.02 -2.54 1.18
CA ARG A 123 -6.70 -2.13 2.55
C ARG A 123 -6.16 -0.71 2.58
N VAL A 124 -6.28 -0.08 3.72
CA VAL A 124 -5.67 1.22 4.01
C VAL A 124 -5.05 1.16 5.40
N PHE A 125 -3.87 1.72 5.55
CA PHE A 125 -3.20 1.79 6.83
C PHE A 125 -3.69 2.98 7.64
N VAL A 126 -3.90 2.74 8.92
CA VAL A 126 -4.40 3.73 9.87
C VAL A 126 -3.22 4.27 10.67
N THR A 127 -3.13 5.57 10.77
CA THR A 127 -2.07 6.25 11.52
C THR A 127 -2.63 7.11 12.64
N LYS A 128 -1.81 7.32 13.65
CA LYS A 128 -2.02 8.30 14.70
C LYS A 128 -0.74 9.13 14.82
N ASP A 129 -0.85 10.43 14.58
CA ASP A 129 0.32 11.33 14.60
C ASP A 129 1.46 10.85 13.65
N GLY A 130 1.10 10.35 12.48
CA GLY A 130 2.03 9.81 11.48
C GLY A 130 2.53 8.39 11.73
N ARG A 131 2.34 7.85 12.94
CA ARG A 131 2.76 6.50 13.33
C ARG A 131 1.68 5.47 13.00
N LEU A 132 2.11 4.29 12.60
CA LEU A 132 1.20 3.18 12.32
C LEU A 132 0.40 2.79 13.56
N ALA A 133 -0.93 2.74 13.43
CA ALA A 133 -1.87 2.33 14.46
C ALA A 133 -2.59 1.04 14.12
N GLY A 134 -2.85 0.78 12.83
CA GLY A 134 -3.59 -0.40 12.40
C GLY A 134 -3.81 -0.45 10.90
N VAL A 135 -4.66 -1.37 10.48
CA VAL A 135 -5.10 -1.54 9.10
C VAL A 135 -6.60 -1.78 9.03
N VAL A 136 -7.26 -1.13 8.08
CA VAL A 136 -8.65 -1.42 7.72
C VAL A 136 -8.66 -2.10 6.35
N SER A 137 -9.28 -3.27 6.27
CA SER A 137 -9.45 -4.02 5.04
C SER A 137 -10.92 -4.10 4.63
N ARG A 138 -11.19 -4.52 3.39
CA ARG A 138 -12.57 -4.74 2.91
C ARG A 138 -13.36 -5.69 3.82
N SER A 139 -12.68 -6.67 4.43
CA SER A 139 -13.33 -7.62 5.34
C SER A 139 -13.92 -6.96 6.60
N ALA A 140 -13.40 -5.80 7.02
CA ALA A 140 -14.00 -5.06 8.13
C ALA A 140 -15.44 -4.64 7.81
N PHE A 141 -15.69 -4.14 6.59
CA PHE A 141 -17.03 -3.77 6.13
C PHE A 141 -17.96 -4.98 6.03
N LEU A 142 -17.46 -6.13 5.58
CA LEU A 142 -18.28 -7.35 5.49
C LEU A 142 -18.66 -7.88 6.87
N LYS A 143 -17.78 -7.79 7.86
CA LYS A 143 -18.08 -8.20 9.24
C LYS A 143 -19.20 -7.36 9.85
N LEU A 144 -19.20 -6.05 9.57
CA LEU A 144 -20.24 -5.15 10.07
C LEU A 144 -21.62 -5.49 9.53
N LEU A 145 -21.73 -5.88 8.26
CA LEU A 145 -23.00 -6.35 7.68
C LEU A 145 -23.58 -7.57 8.44
N LEU A 146 -22.70 -8.48 8.89
CA LEU A 146 -23.12 -9.64 9.66
C LEU A 146 -23.49 -9.31 11.12
N GLU A 147 -22.97 -8.21 11.64
CA GLU A 147 -23.29 -7.74 12.99
C GLU A 147 -24.62 -6.97 13.04
N GLU A 148 -24.94 -6.21 11.99
CA GLU A 148 -26.21 -5.50 11.85
C GLU A 148 -27.41 -6.46 11.84
N ASP A 149 -27.27 -7.63 11.22
CA ASP A 149 -28.33 -8.67 11.21
C ASP A 149 -28.55 -9.35 12.59
N ARG A 150 -27.67 -9.14 13.57
CA ARG A 150 -27.79 -9.70 14.91
C ARG A 150 -28.51 -8.78 15.90
N ASN A 151 -28.74 -7.56 15.52
CA ASN A 151 -29.49 -6.59 16.31
C ASN A 151 -30.80 -6.24 15.59
N PRO A 152 -31.91 -6.97 15.87
CA PRO A 152 -33.22 -6.63 15.30
C PRO A 152 -33.79 -5.34 15.90
#